data_57797a8b78f2e062e3faa778b5e6692b
#
_entry.id   57797a8b78f2e062e3faa778b5e6692b
#
_cell.length_a   1.000
_cell.length_b   1.000
_cell.length_c   1.000
_cell.angle_alpha   90.00
_cell.angle_beta   90.00
_cell.angle_gamma   90.00
#
_symmetry.space_group_name_H-M   'P 1'
#
loop_
_entity.id
_entity.type
_entity.pdbx_description
1 polymer ?
#
loop_
_entity_poly.entity_id
_entity_poly.type
_entity_poly.pdbx_seq_one_letter_code
_entity_poly.pdbx_strand_id
1 'polypeptide(L)'
;MAKSRESHNLDTFPSGLSGKRILFCTESLGPVNGVSRTTKMIVDQLRSHGVFVSVVAPYNHTKVNTFSPISSLGDVDSLYHEEVRLTGYCLPFNPELSVVYPVRLSEIYRRTFRGPPDLIYLASPASLGFQVMLQVRQHAKESQVPVICNFQTDLAGYCSVLFPWPLGKIANQVFGFVQGNLFRDSSVKTIFYPSKFVKTYLNKIANVPNEKMEVLRRGVDTKGFNPAKKSLELRNKWAPNGELILFTCSRIAGEKGFGFLSQVAIELDKKGLDFKLVIVGGNRNPVVFQEVKDMFDSLNEKGRVIFVGFKVGKDLMTHYASADIFLHCSVTETFGLVVLEAMASGVPVVARDEGGPSDIIEHGKTGFLVPPNDLEGFVRMVLLLSQDSRLRERFALDGRALACEATWQRVGNKAAWRMFDTIEQFEQNKSNTLRTQVPIIGRLLPNAFGRDFLVFGIIKAKIAFSLSIICGFWAIVGSYLIFADIGHMVKTHASRVPSLGKLIGRR
;
A
#
# COMPACT_ATOMS: atom_id res chain seq x y z
N MET A 1 13.61 -30.51 -6.19
CA MET A 1 12.25 -30.94 -5.84
C MET A 1 11.63 -29.89 -4.94
N ALA A 2 10.66 -29.14 -5.42
CA ALA A 2 9.91 -28.20 -4.58
C ALA A 2 9.02 -29.05 -3.66
N LYS A 3 9.32 -29.07 -2.34
CA LYS A 3 8.38 -29.57 -1.35
C LYS A 3 7.06 -28.84 -1.57
N SER A 4 5.96 -29.57 -1.71
CA SER A 4 4.61 -29.02 -1.72
C SER A 4 4.48 -28.05 -0.54
N ARG A 5 4.04 -26.81 -0.82
CA ARG A 5 3.75 -25.84 0.24
C ARG A 5 2.68 -26.49 1.12
N GLU A 6 3.03 -26.84 2.35
CA GLU A 6 2.06 -27.35 3.31
C GLU A 6 0.97 -26.29 3.50
N SER A 7 -0.28 -26.72 3.46
CA SER A 7 -1.42 -25.86 3.75
C SER A 7 -1.53 -25.70 5.27
N HIS A 8 -0.95 -24.63 5.79
CA HIS A 8 -1.08 -24.30 7.21
C HIS A 8 -2.52 -23.91 7.57
N ASN A 9 -2.94 -24.25 8.78
CA ASN A 9 -4.18 -23.74 9.34
C ASN A 9 -4.01 -22.24 9.68
N LEU A 10 -4.67 -21.37 8.91
CA LEU A 10 -4.57 -19.92 9.10
C LEU A 10 -5.33 -19.40 10.34
N ASP A 11 -6.08 -20.24 11.03
CA ASP A 11 -6.73 -19.86 12.28
C ASP A 11 -5.78 -20.00 13.49
N THR A 12 -4.61 -20.62 13.28
CA THR A 12 -3.56 -20.80 14.31
C THR A 12 -2.30 -20.02 13.97
N PHE A 13 -1.60 -19.56 15.01
CA PHE A 13 -0.30 -18.89 14.90
C PHE A 13 0.84 -19.92 15.08
N PRO A 14 1.96 -19.83 14.32
CA PRO A 14 3.10 -20.75 14.48
C PRO A 14 3.83 -20.47 15.80
N SER A 15 3.73 -21.39 16.75
CA SER A 15 4.35 -21.26 18.08
C SER A 15 5.88 -21.13 18.02
N GLY A 16 6.54 -21.78 17.06
CA GLY A 16 7.99 -21.71 16.86
C GLY A 16 8.50 -20.34 16.39
N LEU A 17 7.63 -19.37 16.07
CA LEU A 17 8.02 -18.02 15.75
C LEU A 17 8.23 -17.16 17.00
N SER A 18 7.71 -17.54 18.16
CA SER A 18 7.92 -16.86 19.43
C SER A 18 9.42 -16.77 19.75
N GLY A 19 9.87 -15.62 20.24
CA GLY A 19 11.28 -15.36 20.55
C GLY A 19 12.17 -15.04 19.34
N LYS A 20 11.71 -15.19 18.10
CA LYS A 20 12.47 -14.80 16.89
C LYS A 20 12.47 -13.28 16.73
N ARG A 21 13.55 -12.75 16.11
CA ARG A 21 13.80 -11.31 15.89
C ARG A 21 13.50 -10.96 14.44
N ILE A 22 12.48 -10.13 14.22
CA ILE A 22 12.05 -9.73 12.88
C ILE A 22 12.21 -8.22 12.71
N LEU A 23 12.99 -7.84 11.71
CA LEU A 23 13.19 -6.45 11.32
C LEU A 23 12.16 -6.05 10.25
N PHE A 24 11.22 -5.18 10.60
CA PHE A 24 10.31 -4.56 9.65
C PHE A 24 10.91 -3.26 9.11
N CYS A 25 11.03 -3.12 7.79
CA CYS A 25 11.35 -1.86 7.14
C CYS A 25 10.14 -1.41 6.31
N THR A 26 9.65 -0.21 6.53
CA THR A 26 8.51 0.36 5.80
C THR A 26 8.79 1.77 5.33
N GLU A 27 8.36 2.09 4.12
CA GLU A 27 8.54 3.42 3.52
C GLU A 27 7.58 4.47 4.07
N SER A 28 6.52 4.03 4.74
CA SER A 28 5.52 4.91 5.31
C SER A 28 4.95 4.32 6.60
N LEU A 29 4.99 5.10 7.65
CA LEU A 29 4.41 4.76 8.95
C LEU A 29 3.75 6.00 9.55
N GLY A 30 2.61 6.38 8.97
CA GLY A 30 1.80 7.54 9.35
C GLY A 30 0.36 7.17 9.70
N PRO A 31 -0.44 8.12 10.21
CA PRO A 31 -1.77 7.85 10.76
C PRO A 31 -2.83 7.46 9.74
N VAL A 32 -2.70 7.88 8.47
CA VAL A 32 -3.73 7.70 7.43
C VAL A 32 -3.11 7.13 6.16
N ASN A 33 -2.74 5.84 6.22
CA ASN A 33 -2.12 5.18 5.07
C ASN A 33 -2.38 3.67 5.14
N GLY A 34 -2.81 3.08 4.01
CA GLY A 34 -3.11 1.64 3.93
C GLY A 34 -1.90 0.75 4.20
N VAL A 35 -0.68 1.19 3.81
CA VAL A 35 0.58 0.47 4.11
C VAL A 35 0.85 0.48 5.61
N SER A 36 0.75 1.66 6.24
CA SER A 36 0.95 1.81 7.68
C SER A 36 -0.03 0.98 8.49
N ARG A 37 -1.30 0.98 8.10
CA ARG A 37 -2.35 0.18 8.75
C ARG A 37 -2.06 -1.31 8.64
N THR A 38 -1.73 -1.81 7.44
CA THR A 38 -1.39 -3.22 7.23
C THR A 38 -0.15 -3.61 8.03
N THR A 39 0.89 -2.78 8.00
CA THR A 39 2.13 -3.00 8.76
C THR A 39 1.84 -3.08 10.25
N LYS A 40 1.07 -2.12 10.80
CA LYS A 40 0.68 -2.11 12.20
C LYS A 40 -0.06 -3.39 12.59
N MET A 41 -1.07 -3.80 11.83
CA MET A 41 -1.86 -4.97 12.16
C MET A 41 -1.02 -6.26 12.19
N ILE A 42 -0.07 -6.41 11.25
CA ILE A 42 0.84 -7.57 11.24
C ILE A 42 1.81 -7.50 12.43
N VAL A 43 2.38 -6.33 12.72
CA VAL A 43 3.32 -6.14 13.83
C VAL A 43 2.66 -6.39 15.17
N ASP A 44 1.45 -5.86 15.39
CA ASP A 44 0.70 -6.05 16.64
C ASP A 44 0.37 -7.56 16.83
N GLN A 45 -0.01 -8.26 15.76
CA GLN A 45 -0.26 -9.70 15.78
C GLN A 45 1.01 -10.48 16.15
N LEU A 46 2.15 -10.17 15.57
CA LEU A 46 3.41 -10.84 15.86
C LEU A 46 3.84 -10.60 17.32
N ARG A 47 3.79 -9.36 17.78
CA ARG A 47 4.17 -8.98 19.16
C ARG A 47 3.26 -9.63 20.19
N SER A 48 1.95 -9.72 19.93
CA SER A 48 1.00 -10.38 20.84
C SER A 48 1.28 -11.89 21.04
N HIS A 49 2.08 -12.51 20.16
CA HIS A 49 2.52 -13.89 20.24
C HIS A 49 4.00 -14.03 20.62
N GLY A 50 4.61 -13.00 21.23
CA GLY A 50 5.97 -13.08 21.76
C GLY A 50 7.09 -13.00 20.71
N VAL A 51 6.82 -12.48 19.52
CA VAL A 51 7.85 -12.22 18.51
C VAL A 51 8.50 -10.85 18.76
N PHE A 52 9.82 -10.78 18.74
CA PHE A 52 10.56 -9.51 18.84
C PHE A 52 10.55 -8.79 17.50
N VAL A 53 9.78 -7.71 17.41
CA VAL A 53 9.62 -6.97 16.16
C VAL A 53 10.12 -5.53 16.33
N SER A 54 11.15 -5.16 15.58
CA SER A 54 11.60 -3.77 15.44
C SER A 54 11.14 -3.20 14.12
N VAL A 55 10.54 -2.01 14.14
CA VAL A 55 10.05 -1.32 12.95
C VAL A 55 10.96 -0.14 12.62
N VAL A 56 11.47 -0.12 11.39
CA VAL A 56 12.28 0.96 10.84
C VAL A 56 11.48 1.70 9.79
N ALA A 57 11.34 3.00 9.95
CA ALA A 57 10.56 3.86 9.06
C ALA A 57 11.20 5.25 8.90
N PRO A 58 10.85 6.01 7.84
CA PRO A 58 11.22 7.40 7.73
C PRO A 58 10.68 8.22 8.90
N TYR A 59 11.42 9.29 9.24
CA TYR A 59 10.89 10.26 10.18
C TYR A 59 9.61 10.88 9.63
N ASN A 60 8.54 10.74 10.39
CA ASN A 60 7.27 11.36 10.01
C ASN A 60 7.18 12.74 10.69
N HIS A 61 7.02 13.80 9.91
CA HIS A 61 6.84 15.17 10.41
C HIS A 61 5.52 15.36 11.17
N THR A 62 4.60 14.41 11.11
CA THR A 62 3.45 14.35 12.00
C THR A 62 3.86 13.63 13.30
N LYS A 63 3.84 14.33 14.43
CA LYS A 63 4.22 13.83 15.77
C LYS A 63 3.29 12.72 16.33
N VAL A 64 2.71 11.89 15.50
CA VAL A 64 1.80 10.84 15.94
C VAL A 64 2.58 9.53 16.01
N ASN A 65 2.78 9.03 17.22
CA ASN A 65 3.27 7.67 17.45
C ASN A 65 2.27 6.69 16.86
N THR A 66 2.71 5.88 15.93
CA THR A 66 1.85 4.95 15.19
C THR A 66 1.58 3.66 15.96
N PHE A 67 2.45 3.35 16.89
CA PHE A 67 2.27 2.25 17.85
C PHE A 67 1.92 2.83 19.22
N SER A 68 0.93 2.23 19.90
CA SER A 68 0.73 2.53 21.32
C SER A 68 2.02 2.21 22.05
N PRO A 69 2.55 3.11 22.88
CA PRO A 69 3.64 2.74 23.74
C PRO A 69 3.16 1.54 24.56
N ILE A 70 3.82 0.41 24.43
CA ILE A 70 3.73 -0.61 25.46
C ILE A 70 4.21 0.12 26.69
N SER A 71 3.37 0.15 27.71
CA SER A 71 3.59 0.90 28.94
C SER A 71 5.07 0.93 29.27
N SER A 72 5.65 2.12 29.21
CA SER A 72 7.02 2.38 29.60
C SER A 72 7.18 2.11 31.10
N LEU A 73 7.30 0.86 31.44
CA LEU A 73 8.03 0.47 32.63
C LEU A 73 9.50 0.51 32.24
N GLY A 74 10.15 1.57 32.69
CA GLY A 74 11.54 1.80 32.45
C GLY A 74 12.38 0.62 32.91
N ASP A 75 12.88 -0.11 31.94
CA ASP A 75 14.09 -0.88 32.09
C ASP A 75 15.04 -0.42 30.99
N VAL A 76 16.10 0.21 31.42
CA VAL A 76 17.24 0.67 30.63
C VAL A 76 17.95 -0.52 29.93
N ASP A 77 17.49 -1.74 30.15
CA ASP A 77 17.97 -3.01 29.60
C ASP A 77 17.07 -3.64 28.52
N SER A 78 16.22 -2.88 27.85
CA SER A 78 15.48 -3.46 26.74
C SER A 78 16.44 -3.98 25.67
N LEU A 79 16.41 -5.30 25.44
CA LEU A 79 17.29 -6.02 24.52
C LEU A 79 17.19 -5.51 23.06
N TYR A 80 16.18 -4.70 22.72
CA TYR A 80 15.98 -4.13 21.39
C TYR A 80 15.08 -2.89 21.41
N HIS A 81 15.17 -2.06 20.36
CA HIS A 81 14.28 -0.92 20.15
C HIS A 81 13.10 -1.28 19.26
N GLU A 82 11.89 -1.06 19.73
CA GLU A 82 10.66 -1.40 19.01
C GLU A 82 10.44 -0.56 17.75
N GLU A 83 10.87 0.69 17.75
CA GLU A 83 10.73 1.60 16.62
C GLU A 83 11.97 2.47 16.43
N VAL A 84 12.50 2.50 15.21
CA VAL A 84 13.64 3.34 14.81
C VAL A 84 13.24 4.23 13.64
N ARG A 85 13.38 5.54 13.83
CA ARG A 85 13.13 6.52 12.77
C ARG A 85 14.42 6.93 12.10
N LEU A 86 14.38 6.97 10.75
CA LEU A 86 15.47 7.41 9.89
C LEU A 86 15.14 8.76 9.26
N THR A 87 16.17 9.54 8.97
CA THR A 87 16.00 10.80 8.25
C THR A 87 15.44 10.52 6.86
N GLY A 88 14.34 11.18 6.51
CA GLY A 88 13.70 11.09 5.21
C GLY A 88 13.46 12.48 4.62
N TYR A 89 13.51 12.56 3.31
CA TYR A 89 13.22 13.78 2.53
C TYR A 89 11.83 13.63 1.94
N CYS A 90 10.90 14.49 2.34
CA CYS A 90 9.52 14.46 1.85
C CYS A 90 9.46 14.71 0.35
N LEU A 91 8.61 13.95 -0.36
CA LEU A 91 8.32 14.25 -1.76
C LEU A 91 7.46 15.52 -1.85
N PRO A 92 7.75 16.43 -2.79
CA PRO A 92 7.08 17.73 -2.88
C PRO A 92 5.55 17.64 -2.98
N PHE A 93 5.03 16.66 -3.71
CA PHE A 93 3.58 16.49 -3.93
C PHE A 93 2.91 15.48 -3.02
N ASN A 94 3.68 14.69 -2.27
CA ASN A 94 3.16 13.73 -1.31
C ASN A 94 4.06 13.70 -0.07
N PRO A 95 3.85 14.60 0.89
CA PRO A 95 4.67 14.68 2.10
C PRO A 95 4.53 13.44 3.02
N GLU A 96 3.58 12.55 2.74
CA GLU A 96 3.45 11.26 3.44
C GLU A 96 4.44 10.20 2.93
N LEU A 97 5.03 10.41 1.75
CA LEU A 97 6.09 9.59 1.20
C LEU A 97 7.42 10.33 1.36
N SER A 98 8.37 9.66 1.98
CA SER A 98 9.72 10.19 2.19
C SER A 98 10.74 9.27 1.55
N VAL A 99 11.71 9.87 0.87
CA VAL A 99 12.89 9.16 0.38
C VAL A 99 13.90 9.09 1.51
N VAL A 100 14.28 7.89 1.94
CA VAL A 100 15.29 7.67 2.97
C VAL A 100 16.65 7.49 2.33
N TYR A 101 17.62 8.34 2.71
CA TYR A 101 19.00 8.25 2.23
C TYR A 101 19.94 9.04 3.16
N PRO A 102 21.15 8.54 3.47
CA PRO A 102 21.62 7.18 3.23
C PRO A 102 21.09 6.17 4.24
N VAL A 103 20.98 4.90 3.83
CA VAL A 103 20.64 3.78 4.71
C VAL A 103 21.91 2.99 5.00
N ARG A 104 22.22 2.73 6.28
CA ARG A 104 23.31 1.85 6.72
C ARG A 104 22.72 0.68 7.49
N LEU A 105 22.74 -0.51 6.89
CA LEU A 105 22.11 -1.71 7.46
C LEU A 105 22.78 -2.13 8.78
N SER A 106 24.11 -2.01 8.88
CA SER A 106 24.85 -2.28 10.12
C SER A 106 24.42 -1.37 11.27
N GLU A 107 24.14 -0.10 10.98
CA GLU A 107 23.65 0.85 11.96
C GLU A 107 22.19 0.54 12.37
N ILE A 108 21.35 0.12 11.42
CA ILE A 108 20.01 -0.36 11.72
C ILE A 108 20.07 -1.57 12.66
N TYR A 109 20.91 -2.56 12.37
CA TYR A 109 21.07 -3.74 13.22
C TYR A 109 21.54 -3.36 14.63
N ARG A 110 22.51 -2.42 14.75
CA ARG A 110 22.99 -1.93 16.03
C ARG A 110 21.90 -1.23 16.84
N ARG A 111 21.08 -0.40 16.17
CA ARG A 111 20.00 0.39 16.80
C ARG A 111 18.75 -0.43 17.10
N THR A 112 18.58 -1.59 16.48
CA THR A 112 17.42 -2.47 16.69
C THR A 112 17.73 -3.59 17.67
N PHE A 113 18.40 -4.64 17.22
CA PHE A 113 18.64 -5.87 17.98
C PHE A 113 20.07 -6.04 18.48
N ARG A 114 20.93 -5.01 18.35
CA ARG A 114 22.38 -5.07 18.62
C ARG A 114 23.11 -6.12 17.77
N GLY A 115 22.48 -6.61 16.70
CA GLY A 115 22.97 -7.61 15.76
C GLY A 115 21.98 -7.89 14.64
N PRO A 116 22.29 -8.83 13.73
CA PRO A 116 21.39 -9.20 12.65
C PRO A 116 20.11 -9.85 13.18
N PRO A 117 18.94 -9.57 12.57
CA PRO A 117 17.68 -10.25 12.87
C PRO A 117 17.66 -11.65 12.25
N ASP A 118 16.66 -12.44 12.62
CA ASP A 118 16.44 -13.77 12.04
C ASP A 118 15.74 -13.65 10.66
N LEU A 119 14.99 -12.55 10.44
CA LEU A 119 14.33 -12.25 9.17
C LEU A 119 14.14 -10.74 8.99
N ILE A 120 14.22 -10.29 7.73
CA ILE A 120 13.84 -8.92 7.34
C ILE A 120 12.53 -8.97 6.58
N TYR A 121 11.57 -8.14 7.00
CA TYR A 121 10.30 -7.94 6.31
C TYR A 121 10.22 -6.53 5.73
N LEU A 122 10.07 -6.43 4.41
CA LEU A 122 9.99 -5.15 3.71
C LEU A 122 8.54 -4.84 3.33
N ALA A 123 7.95 -3.90 4.04
CA ALA A 123 6.59 -3.44 3.76
C ALA A 123 6.61 -2.34 2.70
N SER A 124 6.13 -2.67 1.51
CA SER A 124 6.11 -1.75 0.34
C SER A 124 7.50 -1.21 -0.03
N PRO A 125 8.47 -2.09 -0.38
CA PRO A 125 9.86 -1.68 -0.56
C PRO A 125 10.02 -0.63 -1.67
N ALA A 126 10.67 0.48 -1.31
CA ALA A 126 11.08 1.57 -2.19
C ALA A 126 12.50 2.04 -1.79
N SER A 127 12.69 3.29 -1.41
CA SER A 127 14.03 3.85 -1.13
C SER A 127 14.76 3.14 0.02
N LEU A 128 14.09 2.91 1.14
CA LEU A 128 14.63 2.19 2.29
C LEU A 128 14.82 0.70 1.96
N GLY A 129 13.78 0.05 1.49
CA GLY A 129 13.78 -1.39 1.21
C GLY A 129 14.79 -1.78 0.13
N PHE A 130 14.96 -0.96 -0.91
CA PHE A 130 15.95 -1.21 -1.97
C PHE A 130 17.39 -1.13 -1.45
N GLN A 131 17.72 -0.14 -0.61
CA GLN A 131 19.03 -0.03 0.00
C GLN A 131 19.32 -1.17 0.98
N VAL A 132 18.30 -1.62 1.74
CA VAL A 132 18.42 -2.81 2.59
C VAL A 132 18.74 -4.05 1.75
N MET A 133 17.98 -4.33 0.69
CA MET A 133 18.23 -5.48 -0.18
C MET A 133 19.63 -5.42 -0.83
N LEU A 134 20.08 -4.25 -1.28
CA LEU A 134 21.41 -4.09 -1.86
C LEU A 134 22.52 -4.40 -0.85
N GLN A 135 22.35 -4.04 0.42
CA GLN A 135 23.34 -4.30 1.46
C GLN A 135 23.34 -5.77 1.93
N VAL A 136 22.14 -6.40 2.03
CA VAL A 136 22.04 -7.84 2.33
C VAL A 136 22.83 -8.68 1.30
N ARG A 137 22.78 -8.30 0.02
CA ARG A 137 23.52 -8.98 -1.07
C ARG A 137 25.03 -8.93 -0.96
N GLN A 138 25.59 -8.00 -0.16
CA GLN A 138 27.04 -7.88 0.02
C GLN A 138 27.62 -8.97 0.91
N HIS A 139 26.77 -9.68 1.66
CA HIS A 139 27.18 -10.80 2.49
C HIS A 139 27.20 -12.11 1.70
N ALA A 140 28.02 -13.07 2.16
CA ALA A 140 28.00 -14.42 1.60
C ALA A 140 26.61 -15.04 1.71
N LYS A 141 26.21 -15.87 0.75
CA LYS A 141 24.84 -16.42 0.67
C LYS A 141 24.38 -17.11 1.95
N GLU A 142 25.30 -17.77 2.64
CA GLU A 142 25.07 -18.54 3.87
C GLU A 142 24.81 -17.62 5.07
N SER A 143 25.27 -16.37 5.00
CA SER A 143 25.09 -15.37 6.07
C SER A 143 24.10 -14.25 5.71
N GLN A 144 23.50 -14.30 4.52
CA GLN A 144 22.46 -13.36 4.12
C GLN A 144 21.20 -13.60 4.93
N VAL A 145 20.79 -12.61 5.74
CA VAL A 145 19.48 -12.65 6.42
C VAL A 145 18.37 -12.79 5.38
N PRO A 146 17.44 -13.77 5.53
CA PRO A 146 16.37 -13.96 4.58
C PRO A 146 15.41 -12.78 4.59
N VAL A 147 14.93 -12.42 3.39
CA VAL A 147 14.04 -11.27 3.16
C VAL A 147 12.69 -11.73 2.66
N ILE A 148 11.64 -11.21 3.26
CA ILE A 148 10.26 -11.27 2.73
C ILE A 148 9.84 -9.86 2.34
N CYS A 149 9.32 -9.69 1.13
CA CYS A 149 8.74 -8.45 0.66
C CYS A 149 7.22 -8.51 0.68
N ASN A 150 6.56 -7.42 1.02
CA ASN A 150 5.12 -7.25 0.87
C ASN A 150 4.86 -6.06 -0.06
N PHE A 151 4.51 -6.34 -1.30
CA PHE A 151 4.24 -5.32 -2.32
C PHE A 151 2.85 -4.71 -2.08
N GLN A 152 2.80 -3.47 -1.62
CA GLN A 152 1.55 -2.81 -1.23
C GLN A 152 1.26 -1.54 -2.05
N THR A 153 2.27 -0.93 -2.65
CA THR A 153 2.15 0.33 -3.40
C THR A 153 2.69 0.13 -4.80
N ASP A 154 1.87 0.41 -5.80
CA ASP A 154 2.27 0.41 -7.20
C ASP A 154 2.93 1.76 -7.56
N LEU A 155 4.20 1.91 -7.18
CA LEU A 155 4.97 3.11 -7.50
C LEU A 155 5.13 3.33 -9.00
N ALA A 156 5.18 2.26 -9.78
CA ALA A 156 5.28 2.33 -11.23
C ALA A 156 4.00 2.86 -11.87
N GLY A 157 2.84 2.39 -11.40
CA GLY A 157 1.54 2.93 -11.80
C GLY A 157 1.38 4.40 -11.42
N TYR A 158 1.84 4.81 -10.23
CA TYR A 158 1.87 6.23 -9.86
C TYR A 158 2.70 7.07 -10.83
N CYS A 159 3.86 6.60 -11.26
CA CYS A 159 4.67 7.30 -12.25
C CYS A 159 3.95 7.46 -13.60
N SER A 160 3.18 6.45 -14.00
CA SER A 160 2.40 6.51 -15.25
C SER A 160 1.28 7.55 -15.22
N VAL A 161 0.77 7.87 -14.02
CA VAL A 161 -0.26 8.91 -13.82
C VAL A 161 0.38 10.30 -13.66
N LEU A 162 1.52 10.38 -12.96
CA LEU A 162 2.18 11.67 -12.64
C LEU A 162 2.97 12.24 -13.82
N PHE A 163 3.52 11.39 -14.69
CA PHE A 163 4.34 11.84 -15.80
C PHE A 163 3.58 11.80 -17.14
N PRO A 164 3.75 12.82 -18.00
CA PRO A 164 3.17 12.80 -19.34
C PRO A 164 3.77 11.68 -20.20
N TRP A 165 3.00 11.22 -21.18
CA TRP A 165 3.50 10.27 -22.18
C TRP A 165 4.62 10.92 -23.02
N PRO A 166 5.79 10.24 -23.29
CA PRO A 166 6.12 8.84 -22.99
C PRO A 166 6.85 8.61 -21.66
N LEU A 167 7.13 9.64 -20.85
CA LEU A 167 7.94 9.55 -19.63
C LEU A 167 7.35 8.58 -18.60
N GLY A 168 6.04 8.56 -18.44
CA GLY A 168 5.36 7.63 -17.53
C GLY A 168 5.62 6.17 -17.91
N LYS A 169 5.59 5.84 -19.20
CA LYS A 169 5.90 4.50 -19.70
C LYS A 169 7.35 4.10 -19.46
N ILE A 170 8.28 5.03 -19.70
CA ILE A 170 9.72 4.81 -19.45
C ILE A 170 9.95 4.60 -17.95
N ALA A 171 9.37 5.43 -17.10
CA ALA A 171 9.47 5.30 -15.66
C ALA A 171 8.97 3.93 -15.16
N ASN A 172 7.83 3.46 -15.68
CA ASN A 172 7.29 2.14 -15.35
C ASN A 172 8.26 1.01 -15.72
N GLN A 173 8.90 1.06 -16.89
CA GLN A 173 9.90 0.07 -17.32
C GLN A 173 11.15 0.11 -16.45
N VAL A 174 11.65 1.29 -16.11
CA VAL A 174 12.82 1.46 -15.23
C VAL A 174 12.53 0.90 -13.84
N PHE A 175 11.38 1.21 -13.25
CA PHE A 175 10.95 0.66 -11.96
C PHE A 175 10.84 -0.86 -12.02
N GLY A 176 10.18 -1.41 -13.05
CA GLY A 176 10.06 -2.84 -13.23
C GLY A 176 11.40 -3.55 -13.33
N PHE A 177 12.36 -2.97 -14.06
CA PHE A 177 13.72 -3.50 -14.17
C PHE A 177 14.43 -3.51 -12.82
N VAL A 178 14.42 -2.39 -12.08
CA VAL A 178 15.08 -2.26 -10.77
C VAL A 178 14.45 -3.22 -9.75
N GLN A 179 13.13 -3.19 -9.63
CA GLN A 179 12.40 -4.08 -8.73
C GLN A 179 12.64 -5.55 -9.07
N GLY A 180 12.56 -5.90 -10.36
CA GLY A 180 12.79 -7.26 -10.81
C GLY A 180 14.19 -7.76 -10.50
N ASN A 181 15.21 -6.92 -10.70
CA ASN A 181 16.58 -7.27 -10.34
C ASN A 181 16.74 -7.51 -8.84
N LEU A 182 16.09 -6.70 -8.00
CA LEU A 182 16.14 -6.84 -6.55
C LEU A 182 15.33 -8.04 -6.06
N PHE A 183 14.15 -8.24 -6.57
CA PHE A 183 13.23 -9.30 -6.12
C PHE A 183 13.65 -10.71 -6.55
N ARG A 184 14.39 -10.84 -7.67
CA ARG A 184 14.93 -12.14 -8.11
C ARG A 184 16.11 -12.63 -7.28
N ASP A 185 16.70 -11.79 -6.43
CA ASP A 185 17.84 -12.17 -5.60
C ASP A 185 17.55 -13.38 -4.70
N SER A 186 18.58 -14.14 -4.39
CA SER A 186 18.50 -15.34 -3.56
C SER A 186 18.12 -15.06 -2.10
N SER A 187 18.41 -13.85 -1.59
CA SER A 187 18.02 -13.42 -0.25
C SER A 187 16.51 -13.21 -0.12
N VAL A 188 15.83 -12.79 -1.21
CA VAL A 188 14.38 -12.60 -1.24
C VAL A 188 13.70 -13.96 -1.41
N LYS A 189 13.03 -14.43 -0.37
CA LYS A 189 12.40 -15.76 -0.33
C LYS A 189 10.95 -15.75 -0.76
N THR A 190 10.22 -14.70 -0.37
CA THR A 190 8.79 -14.55 -0.70
C THR A 190 8.47 -13.09 -0.98
N ILE A 191 7.60 -12.87 -1.97
CA ILE A 191 7.02 -11.59 -2.28
C ILE A 191 5.51 -11.74 -2.16
N PHE A 192 4.96 -11.11 -1.13
CA PHE A 192 3.51 -11.00 -0.98
C PHE A 192 2.95 -9.96 -1.93
N TYR A 193 1.82 -10.27 -2.54
CA TYR A 193 1.06 -9.36 -3.38
C TYR A 193 -0.43 -9.38 -2.98
N PRO A 194 -1.15 -8.24 -3.05
CA PRO A 194 -2.53 -8.15 -2.59
C PRO A 194 -3.58 -8.58 -3.62
N SER A 195 -3.29 -8.48 -4.92
CA SER A 195 -4.27 -8.66 -6.00
C SER A 195 -3.67 -9.26 -7.27
N LYS A 196 -4.51 -9.80 -8.16
CA LYS A 196 -4.09 -10.31 -9.48
C LYS A 196 -3.48 -9.22 -10.36
N PHE A 197 -3.96 -7.99 -10.23
CA PHE A 197 -3.40 -6.83 -10.91
C PHE A 197 -1.91 -6.67 -10.58
N VAL A 198 -1.57 -6.64 -9.28
CA VAL A 198 -0.18 -6.56 -8.82
C VAL A 198 0.64 -7.79 -9.22
N LYS A 199 0.06 -9.00 -9.17
CA LYS A 199 0.73 -10.21 -9.66
C LYS A 199 1.12 -10.09 -11.13
N THR A 200 0.23 -9.54 -11.95
CA THR A 200 0.47 -9.33 -13.38
C THR A 200 1.63 -8.37 -13.62
N TYR A 201 1.70 -7.28 -12.87
CA TYR A 201 2.82 -6.34 -12.90
C TYR A 201 4.14 -7.03 -12.51
N LEU A 202 4.18 -7.73 -11.40
CA LEU A 202 5.36 -8.43 -10.91
C LEU A 202 5.86 -9.48 -11.92
N ASN A 203 4.95 -10.21 -12.57
CA ASN A 203 5.31 -11.20 -13.58
C ASN A 203 5.76 -10.58 -14.90
N LYS A 204 4.95 -9.67 -15.48
CA LYS A 204 5.15 -9.21 -16.86
C LYS A 204 6.18 -8.10 -16.96
N ILE A 205 6.24 -7.19 -15.98
CA ILE A 205 7.11 -6.01 -16.04
C ILE A 205 8.37 -6.22 -15.19
N ALA A 206 8.22 -6.67 -13.95
CA ALA A 206 9.37 -6.95 -13.08
C ALA A 206 9.98 -8.34 -13.29
N ASN A 207 9.37 -9.22 -14.09
CA ASN A 207 9.85 -10.57 -14.40
C ASN A 207 10.22 -11.39 -13.15
N VAL A 208 9.35 -11.34 -12.14
CA VAL A 208 9.51 -12.09 -10.89
C VAL A 208 8.96 -13.51 -11.05
N PRO A 209 9.71 -14.56 -10.68
CA PRO A 209 9.27 -15.95 -10.76
C PRO A 209 8.04 -16.23 -9.89
N ASN A 210 7.11 -17.04 -10.39
CA ASN A 210 5.86 -17.37 -9.68
C ASN A 210 6.11 -18.08 -8.34
N GLU A 211 7.16 -18.89 -8.24
CA GLU A 211 7.53 -19.60 -7.03
C GLU A 211 7.91 -18.69 -5.86
N LYS A 212 8.30 -17.45 -6.14
CA LYS A 212 8.59 -16.44 -5.11
C LYS A 212 7.34 -15.65 -4.69
N MET A 213 6.26 -15.74 -5.44
CA MET A 213 5.09 -14.90 -5.24
C MET A 213 3.99 -15.63 -4.47
N GLU A 214 3.39 -14.93 -3.51
CA GLU A 214 2.27 -15.44 -2.74
C GLU A 214 1.24 -14.35 -2.47
N VAL A 215 -0.05 -14.70 -2.59
CA VAL A 215 -1.13 -13.75 -2.30
C VAL A 215 -1.22 -13.49 -0.80
N LEU A 216 -1.21 -12.22 -0.40
CA LEU A 216 -1.54 -11.78 0.96
C LEU A 216 -2.58 -10.68 0.86
N ARG A 217 -3.85 -11.06 0.94
CA ARG A 217 -4.97 -10.11 0.99
C ARG A 217 -4.92 -9.32 2.28
N ARG A 218 -5.68 -8.26 2.36
CA ARG A 218 -5.80 -7.44 3.57
C ARG A 218 -7.05 -7.84 4.34
N GLY A 219 -6.99 -7.63 5.64
CA GLY A 219 -8.13 -7.82 6.51
C GLY A 219 -8.94 -6.55 6.71
N VAL A 220 -10.12 -6.71 7.31
CA VAL A 220 -10.97 -5.62 7.76
C VAL A 220 -11.39 -5.85 9.21
N ASP A 221 -11.57 -4.76 9.96
CA ASP A 221 -12.14 -4.80 11.31
C ASP A 221 -13.66 -4.90 11.24
N THR A 222 -14.17 -6.12 11.20
CA THR A 222 -15.63 -6.39 11.08
C THR A 222 -16.42 -6.12 12.35
N LYS A 223 -15.75 -5.91 13.49
CA LYS A 223 -16.41 -5.45 14.73
C LYS A 223 -16.63 -3.95 14.69
N GLY A 224 -15.64 -3.23 14.18
CA GLY A 224 -15.71 -1.79 14.00
C GLY A 224 -16.59 -1.40 12.81
N PHE A 225 -16.28 -1.91 11.61
CA PHE A 225 -17.11 -1.73 10.41
C PHE A 225 -18.28 -2.72 10.46
N ASN A 226 -19.44 -2.22 10.87
CA ASN A 226 -20.61 -3.04 11.15
C ASN A 226 -21.89 -2.26 10.86
N PRO A 227 -22.92 -2.86 10.22
CA PRO A 227 -24.21 -2.23 9.97
C PRO A 227 -24.88 -1.64 11.22
N ALA A 228 -24.66 -2.26 12.41
CA ALA A 228 -25.18 -1.76 13.68
C ALA A 228 -24.62 -0.38 14.10
N LYS A 229 -23.62 0.15 13.38
CA LYS A 229 -23.09 1.51 13.58
C LYS A 229 -23.85 2.58 12.80
N LYS A 230 -24.90 2.23 12.08
CA LYS A 230 -25.76 3.17 11.34
C LYS A 230 -26.34 4.22 12.29
N SER A 231 -26.15 5.51 11.94
CA SER A 231 -26.67 6.65 12.70
C SER A 231 -27.82 7.32 11.95
N LEU A 232 -29.01 7.31 12.55
CA LEU A 232 -30.17 8.03 12.01
C LEU A 232 -29.94 9.55 12.07
N GLU A 233 -29.29 10.07 13.11
CA GLU A 233 -28.96 11.47 13.24
C GLU A 233 -28.08 11.94 12.06
N LEU A 234 -27.06 11.17 11.73
CA LEU A 234 -26.15 11.47 10.63
C LEU A 234 -26.87 11.40 9.27
N ARG A 235 -27.76 10.43 9.10
CA ARG A 235 -28.58 10.29 7.89
C ARG A 235 -29.52 11.48 7.72
N ASN A 236 -30.24 11.86 8.78
CA ASN A 236 -31.14 13.02 8.77
C ASN A 236 -30.39 14.33 8.49
N LYS A 237 -29.14 14.45 8.96
CA LYS A 237 -28.29 15.61 8.64
C LYS A 237 -27.90 15.66 7.16
N TRP A 238 -27.61 14.52 6.52
CA TRP A 238 -27.20 14.48 5.13
C TRP A 238 -28.39 14.49 4.16
N ALA A 239 -29.43 13.72 4.47
CA ALA A 239 -30.56 13.43 3.62
C ALA A 239 -31.88 13.66 4.39
N PRO A 240 -32.21 14.93 4.73
CA PRO A 240 -33.35 15.26 5.57
C PRO A 240 -34.72 14.92 4.95
N ASN A 241 -34.78 14.80 3.62
CA ASN A 241 -36.01 14.47 2.89
C ASN A 241 -36.08 12.99 2.48
N GLY A 242 -35.15 12.15 3.00
CA GLY A 242 -35.08 10.73 2.65
C GLY A 242 -34.33 10.41 1.35
N GLU A 243 -33.53 11.34 0.86
CA GLU A 243 -32.69 11.14 -0.33
C GLU A 243 -31.77 9.93 -0.17
N LEU A 244 -31.43 9.26 -1.27
CA LEU A 244 -30.50 8.14 -1.28
C LEU A 244 -29.08 8.63 -0.97
N ILE A 245 -28.37 8.00 -0.03
CA ILE A 245 -27.02 8.39 0.35
C ILE A 245 -25.99 7.57 -0.44
N LEU A 246 -25.42 8.18 -1.46
CA LEU A 246 -24.25 7.69 -2.18
C LEU A 246 -22.99 8.09 -1.41
N PHE A 247 -22.04 7.19 -1.25
CA PHE A 247 -20.90 7.40 -0.38
C PHE A 247 -19.60 7.02 -1.06
N THR A 248 -18.56 7.82 -0.88
CA THR A 248 -17.19 7.47 -1.25
C THR A 248 -16.21 7.88 -0.15
N CYS A 249 -15.15 7.10 0.02
CA CYS A 249 -14.11 7.38 1.00
C CYS A 249 -12.73 7.16 0.38
N SER A 250 -11.96 8.25 0.25
CA SER A 250 -10.58 8.18 -0.26
C SER A 250 -9.81 9.46 0.05
N ARG A 251 -8.48 9.44 -0.13
CA ARG A 251 -7.74 10.70 -0.26
C ARG A 251 -8.27 11.46 -1.46
N ILE A 252 -8.38 12.77 -1.34
CA ILE A 252 -8.75 13.62 -2.47
C ILE A 252 -7.50 13.83 -3.33
N ALA A 253 -7.40 13.05 -4.41
CA ALA A 253 -6.25 13.03 -5.32
C ALA A 253 -6.70 12.56 -6.70
N GLY A 254 -5.99 12.97 -7.76
CA GLY A 254 -6.38 12.73 -9.15
C GLY A 254 -6.56 11.24 -9.49
N GLU A 255 -5.70 10.37 -8.93
CA GLU A 255 -5.77 8.92 -9.14
C GLU A 255 -7.00 8.25 -8.52
N LYS A 256 -7.77 8.97 -7.69
CA LYS A 256 -8.99 8.46 -7.06
C LYS A 256 -10.25 8.63 -7.91
N GLY A 257 -10.10 9.16 -9.13
CA GLY A 257 -11.15 9.17 -10.15
C GLY A 257 -12.30 10.12 -9.87
N PHE A 258 -12.05 11.24 -9.18
CA PHE A 258 -13.09 12.24 -8.87
C PHE A 258 -13.72 12.86 -10.11
N GLY A 259 -12.96 13.00 -11.23
CA GLY A 259 -13.53 13.44 -12.49
C GLY A 259 -14.58 12.48 -13.06
N PHE A 260 -14.35 11.17 -12.95
CA PHE A 260 -15.35 10.18 -13.34
C PHE A 260 -16.53 10.16 -12.36
N LEU A 261 -16.28 10.27 -11.05
CA LEU A 261 -17.33 10.32 -10.03
C LEU A 261 -18.25 11.52 -10.21
N SER A 262 -17.69 12.70 -10.59
CA SER A 262 -18.50 13.89 -10.86
C SER A 262 -19.41 13.70 -12.07
N GLN A 263 -18.89 13.09 -13.15
CA GLN A 263 -19.70 12.75 -14.33
C GLN A 263 -20.83 11.77 -13.99
N VAL A 264 -20.54 10.72 -13.20
CA VAL A 264 -21.56 9.77 -12.69
C VAL A 264 -22.65 10.52 -11.93
N ALA A 265 -22.28 11.40 -11.00
CA ALA A 265 -23.24 12.13 -10.19
C ALA A 265 -24.09 13.13 -11.02
N ILE A 266 -23.48 13.80 -12.01
CA ILE A 266 -24.21 14.67 -12.93
C ILE A 266 -25.21 13.88 -13.78
N GLU A 267 -24.84 12.70 -14.28
CA GLU A 267 -25.76 11.87 -15.07
C GLU A 267 -26.89 11.29 -14.21
N LEU A 268 -26.64 10.94 -12.95
CA LEU A 268 -27.69 10.53 -12.01
C LEU A 268 -28.69 11.66 -11.72
N ASP A 269 -28.20 12.88 -11.54
CA ASP A 269 -29.05 14.07 -11.34
C ASP A 269 -29.90 14.35 -12.58
N LYS A 270 -29.33 14.28 -13.78
CA LYS A 270 -30.06 14.43 -15.05
C LYS A 270 -31.16 13.38 -15.23
N LYS A 271 -30.93 12.16 -14.73
CA LYS A 271 -31.93 11.06 -14.75
C LYS A 271 -32.97 11.17 -13.63
N GLY A 272 -32.92 12.23 -12.83
CA GLY A 272 -33.90 12.53 -11.79
C GLY A 272 -33.75 11.71 -10.51
N LEU A 273 -32.60 11.08 -10.27
CA LEU A 273 -32.36 10.40 -9.01
C LEU A 273 -32.25 11.41 -7.86
N ASP A 274 -33.05 11.20 -6.81
CA ASP A 274 -32.95 12.01 -5.59
C ASP A 274 -31.90 11.43 -4.65
N PHE A 275 -30.73 12.09 -4.56
CA PHE A 275 -29.60 11.59 -3.79
C PHE A 275 -28.79 12.69 -3.11
N LYS A 276 -27.99 12.29 -2.14
CA LYS A 276 -26.86 13.03 -1.58
C LYS A 276 -25.56 12.23 -1.80
N LEU A 277 -24.56 12.84 -2.39
CA LEU A 277 -23.22 12.26 -2.52
C LEU A 277 -22.34 12.75 -1.37
N VAL A 278 -22.00 11.84 -0.47
CA VAL A 278 -21.16 12.11 0.69
C VAL A 278 -19.74 11.68 0.39
N ILE A 279 -18.80 12.63 0.43
CA ILE A 279 -17.38 12.42 0.16
C ILE A 279 -16.59 12.56 1.46
N VAL A 280 -16.03 11.44 1.93
CA VAL A 280 -15.16 11.38 3.11
C VAL A 280 -13.71 11.30 2.69
N GLY A 281 -12.88 12.17 3.25
CA GLY A 281 -11.46 12.27 2.97
C GLY A 281 -11.02 13.70 2.79
N GLY A 282 -9.77 13.88 2.41
CA GLY A 282 -9.19 15.21 2.23
C GLY A 282 -7.85 15.15 1.52
N ASN A 283 -7.29 16.33 1.28
CA ASN A 283 -5.93 16.53 0.83
C ASN A 283 -5.30 17.65 1.67
N ARG A 284 -4.03 17.50 2.03
CA ARG A 284 -3.28 18.56 2.72
C ARG A 284 -2.94 19.74 1.81
N ASN A 285 -2.88 19.50 0.49
CA ASN A 285 -2.73 20.54 -0.49
C ASN A 285 -4.11 21.17 -0.78
N PRO A 286 -4.35 22.43 -0.38
CA PRO A 286 -5.64 23.10 -0.56
C PRO A 286 -5.99 23.31 -2.05
N VAL A 287 -4.98 23.41 -2.92
CA VAL A 287 -5.21 23.60 -4.36
C VAL A 287 -5.84 22.35 -4.96
N VAL A 288 -5.28 21.16 -4.68
CA VAL A 288 -5.83 19.89 -5.17
C VAL A 288 -7.23 19.64 -4.60
N PHE A 289 -7.45 20.03 -3.34
CA PHE A 289 -8.78 19.92 -2.73
C PHE A 289 -9.79 20.80 -3.46
N GLN A 290 -9.42 22.05 -3.77
CA GLN A 290 -10.28 22.99 -4.48
C GLN A 290 -10.56 22.55 -5.92
N GLU A 291 -9.54 22.10 -6.67
CA GLU A 291 -9.71 21.55 -8.02
C GLU A 291 -10.74 20.42 -8.06
N VAL A 292 -10.69 19.50 -7.08
CA VAL A 292 -11.68 18.42 -7.00
C VAL A 292 -13.06 18.96 -6.62
N LYS A 293 -13.16 19.94 -5.74
CA LYS A 293 -14.43 20.55 -5.34
C LYS A 293 -15.12 21.25 -6.52
N ASP A 294 -14.35 21.95 -7.35
CA ASP A 294 -14.83 22.65 -8.54
C ASP A 294 -15.44 21.68 -9.59
N MET A 295 -15.01 20.42 -9.62
CA MET A 295 -15.63 19.38 -10.48
C MET A 295 -17.10 19.10 -10.13
N PHE A 296 -17.54 19.47 -8.93
CA PHE A 296 -18.89 19.25 -8.42
C PHE A 296 -19.73 20.52 -8.26
N ASP A 297 -19.26 21.68 -8.78
CA ASP A 297 -19.92 22.98 -8.53
C ASP A 297 -21.41 22.99 -8.87
N SER A 298 -21.80 22.48 -10.04
CA SER A 298 -23.20 22.41 -10.45
C SER A 298 -24.09 21.55 -9.52
N LEU A 299 -23.52 20.54 -8.87
CA LEU A 299 -24.18 19.68 -7.89
C LEU A 299 -24.14 20.29 -6.48
N ASN A 300 -23.07 21.05 -6.16
CA ASN A 300 -22.98 21.79 -4.91
C ASN A 300 -24.04 22.88 -4.81
N GLU A 301 -24.28 23.64 -5.90
CA GLU A 301 -25.35 24.63 -5.98
C GLU A 301 -26.72 24.04 -5.71
N LYS A 302 -26.93 22.79 -6.11
CA LYS A 302 -28.17 22.02 -5.82
C LYS A 302 -28.17 21.34 -4.45
N GLY A 303 -27.12 21.51 -3.65
CA GLY A 303 -26.96 20.84 -2.36
C GLY A 303 -26.87 19.32 -2.45
N ARG A 304 -26.44 18.76 -3.59
CA ARG A 304 -26.31 17.30 -3.82
C ARG A 304 -25.05 16.69 -3.25
N VAL A 305 -23.98 17.47 -3.03
CA VAL A 305 -22.67 16.96 -2.62
C VAL A 305 -22.28 17.49 -1.24
N ILE A 306 -21.75 16.60 -0.41
CA ILE A 306 -21.33 16.91 0.95
C ILE A 306 -19.88 16.45 1.15
N PHE A 307 -18.96 17.40 1.30
CA PHE A 307 -17.57 17.13 1.67
C PHE A 307 -17.43 17.11 3.19
N VAL A 308 -17.17 15.93 3.76
CA VAL A 308 -17.13 15.73 5.22
C VAL A 308 -15.75 15.96 5.81
N GLY A 309 -14.70 15.91 4.98
CA GLY A 309 -13.32 15.96 5.43
C GLY A 309 -12.80 14.63 5.97
N PHE A 310 -11.64 14.64 6.60
CA PHE A 310 -11.02 13.43 7.19
C PHE A 310 -11.83 12.88 8.35
N LYS A 311 -12.04 11.56 8.33
CA LYS A 311 -12.66 10.79 9.41
C LYS A 311 -11.78 9.59 9.74
N VAL A 312 -11.75 9.21 11.01
CA VAL A 312 -10.98 8.08 11.53
C VAL A 312 -11.72 7.35 12.63
N GLY A 313 -11.34 6.12 12.92
CA GLY A 313 -11.85 5.34 14.04
C GLY A 313 -13.37 5.18 14.00
N LYS A 314 -14.03 5.36 15.15
CA LYS A 314 -15.49 5.16 15.31
C LYS A 314 -16.31 6.08 14.42
N ASP A 315 -15.85 7.31 14.22
CA ASP A 315 -16.54 8.28 13.38
C ASP A 315 -16.57 7.81 11.92
N LEU A 316 -15.43 7.37 11.37
CA LEU A 316 -15.39 6.78 10.03
C LEU A 316 -16.31 5.56 9.88
N MET A 317 -16.31 4.67 10.85
CA MET A 317 -17.16 3.46 10.86
C MET A 317 -18.65 3.80 10.80
N THR A 318 -19.07 4.84 11.55
CA THR A 318 -20.45 5.34 11.55
C THR A 318 -20.82 5.95 10.18
N HIS A 319 -19.87 6.66 9.54
CA HIS A 319 -20.11 7.23 8.21
C HIS A 319 -20.36 6.13 7.16
N TYR A 320 -19.54 5.09 7.13
CA TYR A 320 -19.77 3.95 6.22
C TYR A 320 -21.14 3.31 6.46
N ALA A 321 -21.43 2.93 7.70
CA ALA A 321 -22.68 2.24 8.03
C ALA A 321 -23.94 3.06 7.76
N SER A 322 -23.80 4.39 7.65
CA SER A 322 -24.93 5.31 7.40
C SER A 322 -25.19 5.55 5.91
N ALA A 323 -24.42 4.96 5.01
CA ALA A 323 -24.59 5.06 3.56
C ALA A 323 -25.58 4.01 3.02
N ASP A 324 -26.09 4.24 1.80
CA ASP A 324 -26.97 3.29 1.09
C ASP A 324 -26.20 2.56 -0.05
N ILE A 325 -25.30 3.25 -0.75
CA ILE A 325 -24.47 2.67 -1.83
C ILE A 325 -23.07 3.28 -1.76
N PHE A 326 -22.04 2.44 -1.82
CA PHE A 326 -20.66 2.86 -1.89
C PHE A 326 -20.18 2.91 -3.35
N LEU A 327 -19.61 4.05 -3.76
CA LEU A 327 -19.07 4.26 -5.10
C LEU A 327 -17.55 4.27 -5.07
N HIS A 328 -16.92 3.42 -5.87
CA HIS A 328 -15.47 3.33 -5.98
C HIS A 328 -15.00 3.60 -7.40
N CYS A 329 -14.43 4.79 -7.63
CA CYS A 329 -14.04 5.27 -8.96
C CYS A 329 -12.51 5.34 -9.17
N SER A 330 -11.68 4.85 -8.24
CA SER A 330 -10.22 4.92 -8.36
C SER A 330 -9.70 4.27 -9.64
N VAL A 331 -8.72 4.92 -10.25
CA VAL A 331 -8.01 4.44 -11.45
C VAL A 331 -6.87 3.49 -11.06
N THR A 332 -6.20 3.76 -9.93
CA THR A 332 -5.13 2.91 -9.42
C THR A 332 -5.46 2.47 -8.00
N GLU A 333 -5.78 1.21 -7.82
CA GLU A 333 -6.04 0.64 -6.50
C GLU A 333 -5.39 -0.75 -6.40
N THR A 334 -4.42 -0.87 -5.51
CA THR A 334 -3.67 -2.14 -5.35
C THR A 334 -4.49 -3.23 -4.67
N PHE A 335 -5.42 -2.85 -3.77
CA PHE A 335 -6.28 -3.80 -3.09
C PHE A 335 -7.72 -3.31 -2.93
N GLY A 336 -7.94 -2.12 -2.33
CA GLY A 336 -9.29 -1.59 -2.07
C GLY A 336 -9.81 -1.87 -0.67
N LEU A 337 -9.04 -1.51 0.37
CA LEU A 337 -9.50 -1.62 1.76
C LEU A 337 -10.85 -0.94 1.98
N VAL A 338 -11.08 0.20 1.35
CA VAL A 338 -12.33 0.97 1.44
C VAL A 338 -13.55 0.18 0.92
N VAL A 339 -13.33 -0.70 -0.07
CA VAL A 339 -14.36 -1.62 -0.58
C VAL A 339 -14.73 -2.66 0.48
N LEU A 340 -13.72 -3.30 1.11
CA LEU A 340 -13.97 -4.23 2.21
C LEU A 340 -14.61 -3.55 3.43
N GLU A 341 -14.25 -2.30 3.72
CA GLU A 341 -14.86 -1.49 4.80
C GLU A 341 -16.34 -1.21 4.52
N ALA A 342 -16.69 -0.89 3.27
CA ALA A 342 -18.06 -0.71 2.84
C ALA A 342 -18.85 -2.01 2.97
N MET A 343 -18.33 -3.12 2.43
CA MET A 343 -18.96 -4.44 2.51
C MET A 343 -19.12 -4.89 3.98
N ALA A 344 -18.10 -4.71 4.82
CA ALA A 344 -18.16 -5.02 6.24
C ALA A 344 -19.23 -4.18 6.98
N SER A 345 -19.47 -2.95 6.53
CA SER A 345 -20.52 -2.06 7.04
C SER A 345 -21.91 -2.38 6.49
N GLY A 346 -22.05 -3.42 5.65
CA GLY A 346 -23.31 -3.79 5.03
C GLY A 346 -23.77 -2.81 3.96
N VAL A 347 -22.84 -2.19 3.23
CA VAL A 347 -23.13 -1.22 2.18
C VAL A 347 -22.78 -1.83 0.83
N PRO A 348 -23.76 -1.98 -0.09
CA PRO A 348 -23.51 -2.46 -1.45
C PRO A 348 -22.53 -1.57 -2.20
N VAL A 349 -21.69 -2.17 -3.03
CA VAL A 349 -20.61 -1.49 -3.74
C VAL A 349 -20.84 -1.47 -5.24
N VAL A 350 -20.66 -0.31 -5.87
CA VAL A 350 -20.46 -0.17 -7.31
C VAL A 350 -19.05 0.32 -7.53
N ALA A 351 -18.24 -0.44 -8.24
CA ALA A 351 -16.84 -0.13 -8.45
C ALA A 351 -16.42 -0.25 -9.92
N ARG A 352 -15.40 0.49 -10.32
CA ARG A 352 -14.71 0.23 -11.60
C ARG A 352 -14.02 -1.13 -11.52
N ASP A 353 -14.13 -1.91 -12.60
CA ASP A 353 -13.45 -3.21 -12.76
C ASP A 353 -11.96 -2.98 -13.05
N GLU A 354 -11.26 -2.42 -12.06
CA GLU A 354 -9.87 -2.01 -12.18
C GLU A 354 -9.12 -2.21 -10.87
N GLY A 355 -7.97 -2.87 -10.93
CA GLY A 355 -7.11 -3.08 -9.77
C GLY A 355 -7.65 -4.08 -8.75
N GLY A 356 -7.47 -3.75 -7.47
CA GLY A 356 -7.84 -4.62 -6.36
C GLY A 356 -9.34 -4.91 -6.17
N PRO A 357 -10.24 -3.95 -6.40
CA PRO A 357 -11.69 -4.20 -6.32
C PRO A 357 -12.17 -5.37 -7.18
N SER A 358 -11.57 -5.58 -8.35
CA SER A 358 -11.85 -6.73 -9.23
C SER A 358 -11.58 -8.11 -8.60
N ASP A 359 -10.73 -8.15 -7.57
CA ASP A 359 -10.41 -9.38 -6.81
C ASP A 359 -11.24 -9.55 -5.53
N ILE A 360 -11.98 -8.51 -5.13
CA ILE A 360 -12.80 -8.50 -3.90
C ILE A 360 -14.26 -8.74 -4.25
N ILE A 361 -14.77 -8.02 -5.26
CA ILE A 361 -16.19 -8.02 -5.61
C ILE A 361 -16.52 -9.18 -6.53
N GLU A 362 -17.50 -9.99 -6.15
CA GLU A 362 -18.16 -10.95 -7.03
C GLU A 362 -19.29 -10.23 -7.76
N HIS A 363 -19.09 -9.91 -9.05
CA HIS A 363 -20.06 -9.14 -9.84
C HIS A 363 -21.46 -9.77 -9.84
N GLY A 364 -22.48 -8.98 -9.54
CA GLY A 364 -23.88 -9.41 -9.46
C GLY A 364 -24.26 -10.20 -8.21
N LYS A 365 -23.31 -10.43 -7.28
CA LYS A 365 -23.53 -11.15 -6.03
C LYS A 365 -23.20 -10.28 -4.81
N THR A 366 -21.96 -9.78 -4.71
CA THR A 366 -21.51 -8.97 -3.57
C THR A 366 -21.40 -7.49 -3.90
N GLY A 367 -21.65 -7.11 -5.16
CA GLY A 367 -21.55 -5.75 -5.69
C GLY A 367 -21.54 -5.75 -7.20
N PHE A 368 -21.34 -4.58 -7.79
CA PHE A 368 -21.18 -4.44 -9.23
C PHE A 368 -19.77 -3.98 -9.59
N LEU A 369 -19.19 -4.65 -10.58
CA LEU A 369 -17.98 -4.24 -11.28
C LEU A 369 -18.36 -3.71 -12.66
N VAL A 370 -17.87 -2.52 -13.00
CA VAL A 370 -18.17 -1.86 -14.27
C VAL A 370 -16.86 -1.59 -15.01
N PRO A 371 -16.77 -1.89 -16.32
CA PRO A 371 -15.56 -1.65 -17.08
C PRO A 371 -15.03 -0.20 -16.91
N PRO A 372 -13.70 0.00 -16.88
CA PRO A 372 -13.13 1.35 -16.87
C PRO A 372 -13.68 2.18 -18.03
N ASN A 373 -14.05 3.43 -17.76
CA ASN A 373 -14.62 4.38 -18.73
C ASN A 373 -16.06 4.10 -19.23
N ASP A 374 -16.72 3.05 -18.77
CA ASP A 374 -18.16 2.82 -19.04
C ASP A 374 -19.02 3.65 -18.07
N LEU A 375 -19.16 4.95 -18.36
CA LEU A 375 -19.96 5.87 -17.56
C LEU A 375 -21.44 5.45 -17.51
N GLU A 376 -22.00 5.07 -18.66
CA GLU A 376 -23.40 4.69 -18.77
C GLU A 376 -23.69 3.40 -17.99
N GLY A 377 -22.82 2.41 -18.08
CA GLY A 377 -22.90 1.18 -17.31
C GLY A 377 -22.81 1.45 -15.81
N PHE A 378 -21.92 2.36 -15.37
CA PHE A 378 -21.78 2.71 -13.96
C PHE A 378 -23.07 3.37 -13.43
N VAL A 379 -23.59 4.36 -14.15
CA VAL A 379 -24.86 5.03 -13.82
C VAL A 379 -26.02 4.03 -13.77
N ARG A 380 -26.11 3.11 -14.75
CA ARG A 380 -27.14 2.07 -14.79
C ARG A 380 -27.10 1.16 -13.56
N MET A 381 -25.89 0.75 -13.09
CA MET A 381 -25.78 -0.10 -11.89
C MET A 381 -26.18 0.65 -10.62
N VAL A 382 -25.85 1.94 -10.51
CA VAL A 382 -26.30 2.78 -9.39
C VAL A 382 -27.84 2.92 -9.41
N LEU A 383 -28.44 3.21 -10.57
CA LEU A 383 -29.89 3.30 -10.71
C LEU A 383 -30.60 1.99 -10.36
N LEU A 384 -30.05 0.85 -10.81
CA LEU A 384 -30.62 -0.46 -10.46
C LEU A 384 -30.64 -0.68 -8.94
N LEU A 385 -29.54 -0.39 -8.25
CA LEU A 385 -29.50 -0.44 -6.79
C LEU A 385 -30.38 0.61 -6.13
N SER A 386 -30.60 1.78 -6.73
CA SER A 386 -31.46 2.81 -6.16
C SER A 386 -32.93 2.41 -6.15
N GLN A 387 -33.37 1.67 -7.15
CA GLN A 387 -34.77 1.27 -7.37
C GLN A 387 -35.12 -0.05 -6.70
N ASP A 388 -34.14 -0.97 -6.48
CA ASP A 388 -34.39 -2.29 -5.90
C ASP A 388 -33.77 -2.41 -4.48
N SER A 389 -34.61 -2.18 -3.45
CA SER A 389 -34.18 -2.30 -2.06
C SER A 389 -33.82 -3.75 -1.67
N ARG A 390 -34.49 -4.75 -2.25
CA ARG A 390 -34.21 -6.17 -1.97
C ARG A 390 -32.86 -6.57 -2.53
N LEU A 391 -32.52 -6.05 -3.71
CA LEU A 391 -31.18 -6.25 -4.29
C LEU A 391 -30.10 -5.60 -3.43
N ARG A 392 -30.33 -4.37 -2.93
CA ARG A 392 -29.41 -3.71 -2.00
C ARG A 392 -29.19 -4.53 -0.72
N GLU A 393 -30.27 -5.02 -0.10
CA GLU A 393 -30.19 -5.85 1.11
C GLU A 393 -29.43 -7.15 0.87
N ARG A 394 -29.69 -7.84 -0.26
CA ARG A 394 -28.95 -9.05 -0.63
C ARG A 394 -27.47 -8.78 -0.79
N PHE A 395 -27.09 -7.75 -1.55
CA PHE A 395 -25.67 -7.38 -1.72
C PHE A 395 -25.00 -6.96 -0.42
N ALA A 396 -25.73 -6.29 0.46
CA ALA A 396 -25.26 -5.93 1.79
C ALA A 396 -24.93 -7.17 2.64
N LEU A 397 -25.81 -8.18 2.63
CA LEU A 397 -25.61 -9.43 3.37
C LEU A 397 -24.47 -10.27 2.78
N ASP A 398 -24.47 -10.49 1.47
CA ASP A 398 -23.46 -11.31 0.79
C ASP A 398 -22.08 -10.65 0.85
N GLY A 399 -22.02 -9.33 0.64
CA GLY A 399 -20.79 -8.53 0.78
C GLY A 399 -20.24 -8.57 2.19
N ARG A 400 -21.09 -8.43 3.20
CA ARG A 400 -20.67 -8.55 4.60
C ARG A 400 -20.15 -9.95 4.94
N ALA A 401 -20.84 -11.00 4.49
CA ALA A 401 -20.39 -12.39 4.71
C ALA A 401 -18.96 -12.57 4.18
N LEU A 402 -18.70 -12.14 2.94
CA LEU A 402 -17.37 -12.19 2.34
C LEU A 402 -16.34 -11.36 3.12
N ALA A 403 -16.70 -10.16 3.56
CA ALA A 403 -15.80 -9.32 4.34
C ALA A 403 -15.48 -9.92 5.72
N CYS A 404 -16.41 -10.65 6.34
CA CYS A 404 -16.20 -11.33 7.62
C CYS A 404 -15.19 -12.49 7.55
N GLU A 405 -14.94 -13.05 6.37
CA GLU A 405 -13.90 -14.07 6.18
C GLU A 405 -12.49 -13.44 6.09
N ALA A 406 -12.40 -12.16 5.72
CA ALA A 406 -11.14 -11.44 5.56
C ALA A 406 -10.70 -10.77 6.87
N THR A 407 -10.31 -11.55 7.88
CA THR A 407 -9.87 -11.01 9.17
C THR A 407 -8.38 -10.67 9.20
N TRP A 408 -7.99 -9.63 9.94
CA TRP A 408 -6.58 -9.30 10.16
C TRP A 408 -5.83 -10.42 10.86
N GLN A 409 -6.49 -11.19 11.73
CA GLN A 409 -5.89 -12.34 12.40
C GLN A 409 -5.42 -13.40 11.38
N ARG A 410 -6.27 -13.80 10.43
CA ARG A 410 -5.90 -14.77 9.38
C ARG A 410 -4.80 -14.24 8.47
N VAL A 411 -4.82 -12.94 8.15
CA VAL A 411 -3.76 -12.28 7.37
C VAL A 411 -2.44 -12.29 8.12
N GLY A 412 -2.44 -11.92 9.40
CA GLY A 412 -1.26 -11.95 10.26
C GLY A 412 -0.71 -13.36 10.46
N ASN A 413 -1.58 -14.35 10.70
CA ASN A 413 -1.18 -15.75 10.81
C ASN A 413 -0.56 -16.26 9.51
N LYS A 414 -1.11 -15.93 8.35
CA LYS A 414 -0.52 -16.30 7.06
C LYS A 414 0.88 -15.74 6.89
N ALA A 415 1.07 -14.46 7.23
CA ALA A 415 2.39 -13.84 7.19
C ALA A 415 3.35 -14.50 8.18
N ALA A 416 2.88 -14.81 9.40
CA ALA A 416 3.66 -15.47 10.45
C ALA A 416 4.10 -16.89 10.03
N TRP A 417 3.22 -17.72 9.46
CA TRP A 417 3.57 -19.04 8.95
C TRP A 417 4.65 -18.94 7.87
N ARG A 418 4.54 -17.98 6.96
CA ARG A 418 5.56 -17.80 5.93
C ARG A 418 6.89 -17.32 6.50
N MET A 419 6.89 -16.48 7.53
CA MET A 419 8.09 -16.08 8.25
C MET A 419 8.74 -17.26 8.94
N PHE A 420 7.95 -18.08 9.63
CA PHE A 420 8.41 -19.31 10.29
C PHE A 420 9.07 -20.27 9.30
N ASP A 421 8.37 -20.66 8.23
CA ASP A 421 8.91 -21.54 7.18
C ASP A 421 10.22 -21.00 6.59
N THR A 422 10.30 -19.68 6.41
CA THR A 422 11.48 -19.03 5.83
C THR A 422 12.69 -19.11 6.76
N ILE A 423 12.49 -18.88 8.05
CA ILE A 423 13.53 -18.97 9.08
C ILE A 423 14.00 -20.41 9.21
N GLU A 424 13.07 -21.36 9.36
CA GLU A 424 13.38 -22.80 9.49
C GLU A 424 14.20 -23.32 8.28
N GLN A 425 13.77 -23.00 7.08
CA GLN A 425 14.49 -23.38 5.86
C GLN A 425 15.90 -22.77 5.80
N PHE A 426 16.05 -21.54 6.26
CA PHE A 426 17.35 -20.87 6.29
C PHE A 426 18.27 -21.54 7.32
N GLU A 427 17.81 -21.82 8.52
CA GLU A 427 18.55 -22.48 9.57
C GLU A 427 18.97 -23.92 9.17
N GLN A 428 18.06 -24.68 8.55
CA GLN A 428 18.35 -26.02 8.02
C GLN A 428 19.42 -26.00 6.93
N ASN A 429 19.35 -25.07 5.99
CA ASN A 429 20.33 -24.93 4.92
C ASN A 429 21.71 -24.55 5.49
N LYS A 430 21.75 -23.64 6.46
CA LYS A 430 22.99 -23.23 7.14
C LYS A 430 23.64 -24.42 7.86
N SER A 431 22.89 -25.24 8.56
CA SER A 431 23.40 -26.42 9.26
C SER A 431 23.90 -27.52 8.31
N ASN A 432 23.23 -27.71 7.16
CA ASN A 432 23.65 -28.65 6.13
C ASN A 432 24.95 -28.20 5.45
N THR A 433 25.11 -26.91 5.15
CA THR A 433 26.33 -26.36 4.57
C THR A 433 27.52 -26.52 5.53
N LEU A 434 27.32 -26.30 6.82
CA LEU A 434 28.36 -26.52 7.83
C LEU A 434 28.75 -28.01 7.97
N ARG A 435 27.80 -28.97 7.80
CA ARG A 435 28.08 -30.39 7.81
C ARG A 435 28.82 -30.89 6.58
N THR A 436 28.60 -30.25 5.42
CA THR A 436 29.29 -30.64 4.16
C THR A 436 30.66 -30.00 4.00
N GLN A 437 30.99 -28.99 4.77
CA GLN A 437 32.33 -28.38 4.83
C GLN A 437 33.24 -29.12 5.85
N VAL A 438 33.39 -30.46 5.74
CA VAL A 438 34.55 -31.10 6.32
C VAL A 438 35.72 -30.90 5.40
N PRO A 439 36.75 -30.15 5.80
CA PRO A 439 37.79 -29.71 4.89
C PRO A 439 38.91 -30.76 4.79
N ILE A 440 38.81 -31.69 3.85
CA ILE A 440 39.93 -32.55 3.56
C ILE A 440 40.69 -32.16 2.27
N ILE A 441 40.12 -31.34 1.39
CA ILE A 441 40.71 -31.02 0.08
C ILE A 441 41.02 -29.53 -0.15
N GLY A 442 40.60 -28.63 0.74
CA GLY A 442 40.75 -27.16 0.54
C GLY A 442 42.16 -26.59 0.74
N ARG A 443 43.16 -27.38 1.12
CA ARG A 443 44.55 -26.87 1.38
C ARG A 443 45.51 -26.90 0.17
N LEU A 444 45.05 -27.34 -1.00
CA LEU A 444 45.97 -27.60 -2.11
C LEU A 444 45.75 -26.77 -3.41
N LEU A 445 44.87 -25.76 -3.43
CA LEU A 445 44.67 -24.96 -4.63
C LEU A 445 44.78 -23.45 -4.36
N PRO A 446 45.84 -22.77 -4.82
CA PRO A 446 45.98 -21.31 -4.73
C PRO A 446 44.99 -20.50 -5.57
N ASN A 447 44.20 -21.14 -6.42
CA ASN A 447 43.29 -20.51 -7.37
C ASN A 447 41.88 -20.14 -6.82
N ALA A 448 41.56 -20.46 -5.57
CA ALA A 448 40.28 -20.06 -4.96
C ALA A 448 40.22 -18.54 -4.72
N PHE A 449 41.33 -17.90 -4.41
CA PHE A 449 41.42 -16.46 -4.10
C PHE A 449 41.05 -15.56 -5.32
N GLY A 450 41.40 -15.98 -6.53
CA GLY A 450 41.06 -15.23 -7.75
C GLY A 450 39.60 -15.30 -8.14
N ARG A 451 38.92 -16.43 -7.93
CA ARG A 451 37.50 -16.59 -8.24
C ARG A 451 36.59 -15.79 -7.30
N ASP A 452 36.90 -15.82 -6.01
CA ASP A 452 36.10 -15.08 -5.01
C ASP A 452 36.28 -13.56 -5.19
N PHE A 453 37.50 -13.09 -5.53
CA PHE A 453 37.72 -11.68 -5.85
C PHE A 453 36.99 -11.23 -7.11
N LEU A 454 36.93 -12.07 -8.15
CA LEU A 454 36.21 -11.78 -9.39
C LEU A 454 34.69 -11.77 -9.18
N VAL A 455 34.17 -12.74 -8.46
CA VAL A 455 32.74 -12.81 -8.08
C VAL A 455 32.34 -11.61 -7.22
N PHE A 456 33.17 -11.23 -6.24
CA PHE A 456 32.99 -10.05 -5.40
C PHE A 456 33.06 -8.75 -6.23
N GLY A 457 33.96 -8.64 -7.19
CA GLY A 457 34.05 -7.52 -8.12
C GLY A 457 32.80 -7.39 -9.00
N ILE A 458 32.30 -8.50 -9.55
CA ILE A 458 31.07 -8.53 -10.35
C ILE A 458 29.84 -8.13 -9.51
N ILE A 459 29.76 -8.59 -8.26
CA ILE A 459 28.67 -8.22 -7.36
C ILE A 459 28.72 -6.72 -7.07
N LYS A 460 29.88 -6.17 -6.74
CA LYS A 460 30.07 -4.72 -6.53
C LYS A 460 29.73 -3.90 -7.76
N ALA A 461 30.15 -4.34 -8.95
CA ALA A 461 29.84 -3.67 -10.20
C ALA A 461 28.33 -3.67 -10.48
N LYS A 462 27.62 -4.79 -10.26
CA LYS A 462 26.17 -4.88 -10.37
C LYS A 462 25.44 -3.96 -9.37
N ILE A 463 25.94 -3.87 -8.14
CA ILE A 463 25.39 -2.98 -7.12
C ILE A 463 25.59 -1.52 -7.52
N ALA A 464 26.82 -1.14 -7.94
CA ALA A 464 27.13 0.21 -8.39
C ALA A 464 26.26 0.61 -9.60
N PHE A 465 26.10 -0.30 -10.56
CA PHE A 465 25.24 -0.08 -11.72
C PHE A 465 23.76 0.11 -11.31
N SER A 466 23.23 -0.74 -10.41
CA SER A 466 21.86 -0.60 -9.91
C SER A 466 21.64 0.70 -9.13
N LEU A 467 22.63 1.10 -8.31
CA LEU A 467 22.61 2.38 -7.60
C LEU A 467 22.63 3.56 -8.56
N SER A 468 23.47 3.52 -9.61
CA SER A 468 23.54 4.58 -10.62
C SER A 468 22.22 4.76 -11.35
N ILE A 469 21.52 3.67 -11.69
CA ILE A 469 20.20 3.72 -12.30
C ILE A 469 19.17 4.33 -11.33
N ILE A 470 19.17 3.89 -10.06
CA ILE A 470 18.26 4.40 -9.04
C ILE A 470 18.52 5.90 -8.80
N CYS A 471 19.78 6.30 -8.62
CA CYS A 471 20.13 7.71 -8.41
C CYS A 471 19.80 8.56 -9.63
N GLY A 472 20.13 8.10 -10.84
CA GLY A 472 19.78 8.79 -12.08
C GLY A 472 18.27 8.97 -12.26
N PHE A 473 17.51 7.91 -12.00
CA PHE A 473 16.04 7.97 -12.01
C PHE A 473 15.50 9.02 -11.02
N TRP A 474 15.95 8.98 -9.75
CA TRP A 474 15.51 9.94 -8.74
C TRP A 474 15.96 11.38 -9.03
N ALA A 475 17.13 11.56 -9.65
CA ALA A 475 17.57 12.87 -10.11
C ALA A 475 16.62 13.44 -11.19
N ILE A 476 16.21 12.60 -12.15
CA ILE A 476 15.25 13.00 -13.21
C ILE A 476 13.88 13.30 -12.59
N VAL A 477 13.37 12.43 -11.73
CA VAL A 477 12.09 12.64 -11.02
C VAL A 477 12.14 13.91 -10.18
N GLY A 478 13.18 14.09 -9.37
CA GLY A 478 13.35 15.27 -8.53
C GLY A 478 13.41 16.55 -9.35
N SER A 479 14.18 16.56 -10.45
CA SER A 479 14.25 17.70 -11.36
C SER A 479 12.90 18.02 -11.98
N TYR A 480 12.19 17.02 -12.51
CA TYR A 480 10.84 17.21 -13.07
C TYR A 480 9.87 17.80 -12.04
N LEU A 481 9.88 17.28 -10.81
CA LEU A 481 9.00 17.73 -9.74
C LEU A 481 9.30 19.19 -9.35
N ILE A 482 10.58 19.59 -9.27
CA ILE A 482 11.00 20.95 -8.99
C ILE A 482 10.55 21.90 -10.11
N PHE A 483 10.75 21.52 -11.38
CA PHE A 483 10.29 22.34 -12.53
C PHE A 483 8.77 22.46 -12.59
N ALA A 484 8.03 21.39 -12.27
CA ALA A 484 6.57 21.43 -12.23
C ALA A 484 6.06 22.34 -11.10
N ASP A 485 6.71 22.34 -9.94
CA ASP A 485 6.37 23.21 -8.81
C ASP A 485 6.69 24.68 -9.10
N ILE A 486 7.83 24.97 -9.72
CA ILE A 486 8.16 26.32 -10.22
C ILE A 486 7.15 26.79 -11.27
N GLY A 487 6.77 25.93 -12.21
CA GLY A 487 5.76 26.24 -13.23
C GLY A 487 4.38 26.56 -12.61
N HIS A 488 4.01 25.85 -11.56
CA HIS A 488 2.78 26.11 -10.82
C HIS A 488 2.84 27.41 -10.02
N MET A 489 3.97 27.72 -9.37
CA MET A 489 4.18 28.99 -8.67
C MET A 489 4.15 30.19 -9.64
N VAL A 490 4.75 30.06 -10.81
CA VAL A 490 4.74 31.09 -11.82
C VAL A 490 3.31 31.37 -12.36
N LYS A 491 2.52 30.30 -12.60
CA LYS A 491 1.11 30.44 -13.01
C LYS A 491 0.25 31.05 -11.91
N THR A 492 0.42 30.71 -10.67
CA THR A 492 -0.31 31.27 -9.52
C THR A 492 0.10 32.72 -9.25
N HIS A 493 1.36 33.07 -9.46
CA HIS A 493 1.79 34.51 -9.38
C HIS A 493 1.31 35.33 -10.56
N ALA A 494 1.35 34.78 -11.78
CA ALA A 494 0.85 35.46 -12.98
C ALA A 494 -0.67 35.70 -12.92
N SER A 495 -1.44 34.85 -12.30
CA SER A 495 -2.89 35.06 -12.10
C SER A 495 -3.22 36.13 -11.04
N ARG A 496 -2.25 36.42 -10.13
CA ARG A 496 -2.40 37.49 -9.11
C ARG A 496 -1.98 38.86 -9.56
N VAL A 497 -1.32 38.99 -10.74
CA VAL A 497 -0.89 40.27 -11.32
C VAL A 497 -1.71 40.55 -12.56
N PRO A 498 -2.69 41.46 -12.52
CA PRO A 498 -3.67 41.70 -13.61
C PRO A 498 -3.07 42.08 -14.97
N SER A 499 -1.84 42.58 -15.00
CA SER A 499 -1.15 42.98 -16.23
C SER A 499 -0.44 41.84 -16.99
N LEU A 500 -0.11 40.73 -16.34
CA LEU A 500 0.55 39.60 -16.97
C LEU A 500 -0.43 38.55 -17.55
N GLY A 501 -1.65 38.49 -17.06
CA GLY A 501 -2.69 37.55 -17.54
C GLY A 501 -3.11 37.83 -19.00
N LYS A 502 -2.93 39.05 -19.50
CA LYS A 502 -3.21 39.41 -20.91
C LYS A 502 -2.12 38.97 -21.90
N LEU A 503 -0.92 38.66 -21.45
CA LEU A 503 0.20 38.22 -22.29
C LEU A 503 0.26 36.72 -22.52
N ILE A 504 -0.30 35.93 -21.61
CA ILE A 504 -0.25 34.45 -21.66
C ILE A 504 -1.49 33.84 -22.32
N GLY A 505 -2.57 34.61 -22.45
CA GLY A 505 -3.84 34.17 -23.07
C GLY A 505 -3.91 34.29 -24.61
N ARG A 506 -2.78 34.57 -25.30
CA ARG A 506 -2.70 34.70 -26.77
C ARG A 506 -1.65 33.77 -27.40
N ARG A 507 -1.66 32.50 -26.99
CA ARG A 507 -1.05 31.42 -27.80
C ARG A 507 -1.82 30.13 -27.63
#